data_eefc72cc9a05ea9e2db8dd3a40b908e2
#
_entry.id   eefc72cc9a05ea9e2db8dd3a40b908e2
#
_cell.length_a   1.000
_cell.length_b   1.000
_cell.length_c   1.000
_cell.angle_alpha   90.00
_cell.angle_beta   90.00
_cell.angle_gamma   90.00
#
_symmetry.space_group_name_H-M   'P 1'
#
loop_
_entity.id
_entity.type
_entity.pdbx_description
1 polymer ?
#
loop_
_entity_poly.entity_id
_entity_poly.type
_entity_poly.pdbx_seq_one_letter_code
_entity_poly.pdbx_strand_id
1 'polypeptide(L)'
;MPLGSTHDRITLWTAPGVTLAAGLLGNSAAVALAVGSAYLFSGLMFSGDLDTDSRQYRRWLFLRWIWLPYRRCLQHRSFWSHGPIVGTALRVLYLGLWVAGVGLPGAWLGSRLGWWQWRPWAWRNHLWQGLHAHAETLLWVGMGLELGSL
;
A
#
# COMPACT_ATOMS: atom_id res chain seq x y z
N MET A 1 -7.28 21.79 -11.50
CA MET A 1 -7.00 20.58 -10.67
C MET A 1 -6.95 21.00 -9.21
N PRO A 2 -7.57 20.26 -8.31
CA PRO A 2 -7.33 20.50 -6.90
C PRO A 2 -5.82 20.35 -6.65
N LEU A 3 -5.21 21.37 -6.06
CA LEU A 3 -3.83 21.31 -5.64
C LEU A 3 -3.67 20.11 -4.70
N GLY A 4 -2.55 19.39 -4.74
CA GLY A 4 -2.31 18.25 -3.84
C GLY A 4 -2.48 18.56 -2.35
N SER A 5 -2.51 19.86 -1.98
CA SER A 5 -2.91 20.34 -0.66
C SER A 5 -4.39 20.16 -0.35
N THR A 6 -5.27 20.22 -1.36
CA THR A 6 -6.70 20.00 -1.16
C THR A 6 -6.99 18.54 -0.92
N HIS A 7 -6.37 17.64 -1.67
CA HIS A 7 -6.45 16.20 -1.45
C HIS A 7 -5.98 15.82 -0.03
N ASP A 8 -4.81 16.31 0.39
CA ASP A 8 -4.29 16.09 1.74
C ASP A 8 -5.29 16.55 2.82
N ARG A 9 -5.86 17.74 2.64
CA ARG A 9 -6.86 18.28 3.59
C ARG A 9 -8.09 17.40 3.67
N ILE A 10 -8.65 16.99 2.52
CA ILE A 10 -9.81 16.10 2.49
C ILE A 10 -9.48 14.80 3.22
N THR A 11 -8.36 14.15 2.87
CA THR A 11 -7.93 12.90 3.52
C THR A 11 -7.84 13.06 5.04
N LEU A 12 -7.18 14.11 5.53
CA LEU A 12 -7.01 14.33 6.97
C LEU A 12 -8.34 14.62 7.69
N TRP A 13 -9.22 15.42 7.09
CA TRP A 13 -10.50 15.76 7.71
C TRP A 13 -11.50 14.61 7.71
N THR A 14 -11.46 13.75 6.70
CA THR A 14 -12.38 12.60 6.59
C THR A 14 -11.87 11.36 7.31
N ALA A 15 -10.56 11.26 7.59
CA ALA A 15 -9.94 10.10 8.25
C ALA A 15 -10.63 9.69 9.58
N PRO A 16 -10.98 10.60 10.51
CA PRO A 16 -11.69 10.20 11.73
C PRO A 16 -13.04 9.55 11.44
N GLY A 17 -13.79 10.10 10.48
CA GLY A 17 -15.08 9.55 10.07
C GLY A 17 -14.96 8.16 9.44
N VAL A 18 -13.99 7.98 8.55
CA VAL A 18 -13.71 6.66 7.92
C VAL A 18 -13.28 5.64 8.97
N THR A 19 -12.41 6.03 9.89
CA THR A 19 -11.94 5.17 10.99
C THR A 19 -13.09 4.73 11.88
N LEU A 20 -13.94 5.67 12.30
CA LEU A 20 -15.11 5.38 13.14
C LEU A 20 -16.09 4.46 12.42
N ALA A 21 -16.43 4.77 11.16
CA ALA A 21 -17.34 3.95 10.36
C ALA A 21 -16.82 2.51 10.21
N ALA A 22 -15.53 2.35 9.91
CA ALA A 22 -14.92 1.02 9.81
C ALA A 22 -14.97 0.26 11.15
N GLY A 23 -14.73 0.93 12.25
CA GLY A 23 -14.83 0.34 13.60
C GLY A 23 -16.23 -0.13 13.95
N LEU A 24 -17.23 0.68 13.62
CA LEU A 24 -18.65 0.33 13.83
C LEU A 24 -19.09 -0.85 12.93
N LEU A 25 -18.74 -0.81 11.64
CA LEU A 25 -19.10 -1.87 10.69
C LEU A 25 -18.39 -3.19 10.97
N GLY A 26 -17.10 -3.14 11.30
CA GLY A 26 -16.30 -4.31 11.64
C GLY A 26 -16.41 -4.75 13.10
N ASN A 27 -17.16 -4.00 13.92
CA ASN A 27 -17.32 -4.22 15.37
C ASN A 27 -15.96 -4.48 16.08
N SER A 28 -14.93 -3.75 15.66
CA SER A 28 -13.56 -3.99 16.11
C SER A 28 -12.69 -2.72 16.06
N ALA A 29 -12.05 -2.39 17.17
CA ALA A 29 -11.06 -1.32 17.22
C ALA A 29 -9.83 -1.63 16.33
N ALA A 30 -9.47 -2.89 16.17
CA ALA A 30 -8.38 -3.31 15.28
C ALA A 30 -8.72 -3.02 13.82
N VAL A 31 -9.95 -3.30 13.38
CA VAL A 31 -10.45 -2.96 12.06
C VAL A 31 -10.46 -1.45 11.86
N ALA A 32 -10.94 -0.68 12.83
CA ALA A 32 -10.93 0.77 12.77
C ALA A 32 -9.52 1.32 12.51
N LEU A 33 -8.55 0.88 13.30
CA LEU A 33 -7.15 1.31 13.19
C LEU A 33 -6.51 0.85 11.86
N ALA A 34 -6.77 -0.38 11.44
CA ALA A 34 -6.24 -0.91 10.19
C ALA A 34 -6.76 -0.12 8.97
N VAL A 35 -8.08 0.11 8.90
CA VAL A 35 -8.70 0.88 7.81
C VAL A 35 -8.26 2.34 7.85
N GLY A 36 -8.30 2.99 9.02
CA GLY A 36 -7.91 4.38 9.18
C GLY A 36 -6.44 4.63 8.80
N SER A 37 -5.55 3.72 9.21
CA SER A 37 -4.13 3.78 8.86
C SER A 37 -3.91 3.56 7.35
N ALA A 38 -4.58 2.57 6.77
CA ALA A 38 -4.51 2.30 5.34
C ALA A 38 -5.06 3.47 4.51
N TYR A 39 -6.17 4.05 4.94
CA TYR A 39 -6.77 5.23 4.34
C TYR A 39 -5.82 6.43 4.34
N LEU A 40 -5.24 6.76 5.49
CA LEU A 40 -4.27 7.85 5.63
C LEU A 40 -3.01 7.60 4.79
N PHE A 41 -2.47 6.39 4.86
CA PHE A 41 -1.30 6.02 4.06
C PHE A 41 -1.59 6.18 2.57
N SER A 42 -2.72 5.66 2.11
CA SER A 42 -3.09 5.72 0.71
C SER A 42 -3.31 7.16 0.25
N GLY A 43 -4.11 7.94 0.96
CA GLY A 43 -4.40 9.32 0.58
C GLY A 43 -3.17 10.24 0.62
N LEU A 44 -2.25 10.01 1.55
CA LEU A 44 -1.09 10.89 1.70
C LEU A 44 0.14 10.44 0.90
N MET A 45 0.31 9.15 0.64
CA MET A 45 1.54 8.60 0.06
C MET A 45 1.34 7.61 -1.09
N PHE A 46 0.14 7.02 -1.24
CA PHE A 46 -0.06 5.85 -2.10
C PHE A 46 -1.22 6.01 -3.09
N SER A 47 -1.57 7.24 -3.43
CA SER A 47 -2.66 7.55 -4.37
C SER A 47 -2.23 7.39 -5.84
N GLY A 48 -3.20 7.52 -6.75
CA GLY A 48 -2.98 7.48 -8.20
C GLY A 48 -1.92 8.46 -8.70
N ASP A 49 -1.72 9.57 -8.02
CA ASP A 49 -0.77 10.63 -8.36
C ASP A 49 0.72 10.23 -8.23
N LEU A 50 1.02 8.99 -7.85
CA LEU A 50 2.39 8.45 -7.88
C LEU A 50 2.97 8.32 -9.30
N ASP A 51 2.13 8.40 -10.32
CA ASP A 51 2.54 8.42 -11.73
C ASP A 51 3.10 9.80 -12.17
N THR A 52 3.00 10.83 -11.33
CA THR A 52 3.51 12.18 -11.58
C THR A 52 4.47 12.67 -10.50
N ASP A 53 5.08 13.86 -10.69
CA ASP A 53 5.87 14.52 -9.63
C ASP A 53 4.97 15.25 -8.63
N SER A 54 4.13 14.46 -7.96
CA SER A 54 3.16 14.91 -6.98
C SER A 54 3.74 15.05 -5.57
N ARG A 55 2.94 15.60 -4.64
CA ARG A 55 3.29 15.62 -3.22
C ARG A 55 3.42 14.21 -2.64
N GLN A 56 2.55 13.29 -3.03
CA GLN A 56 2.57 11.88 -2.65
C GLN A 56 3.90 11.25 -3.05
N TYR A 57 4.33 11.42 -4.30
CA TYR A 57 5.62 10.94 -4.78
C TYR A 57 6.80 11.52 -3.97
N ARG A 58 6.79 12.82 -3.70
CA ARG A 58 7.90 13.49 -2.98
C ARG A 58 8.01 13.05 -1.52
N ARG A 59 6.92 12.59 -0.89
CA ARG A 59 6.93 12.06 0.48
C ARG A 59 7.70 10.76 0.63
N TRP A 60 7.95 10.02 -0.45
CA TRP A 60 8.81 8.85 -0.44
C TRP A 60 10.29 9.18 -0.25
N LEU A 61 10.66 10.46 -0.22
CA LEU A 61 12.02 10.96 0.02
C LEU A 61 13.06 10.26 -0.87
N PHE A 62 14.04 9.60 -0.24
CA PHE A 62 15.06 8.83 -0.96
C PHE A 62 14.50 7.57 -1.63
N LEU A 63 13.39 7.00 -1.15
CA LEU A 63 12.74 5.84 -1.77
C LEU A 63 11.91 6.18 -3.01
N ARG A 64 11.75 7.46 -3.36
CA ARG A 64 10.96 7.88 -4.54
C ARG A 64 11.46 7.27 -5.85
N TRP A 65 12.74 6.88 -5.94
CA TRP A 65 13.32 6.25 -7.12
C TRP A 65 12.64 4.91 -7.46
N ILE A 66 12.07 4.21 -6.49
CA ILE A 66 11.30 2.98 -6.69
C ILE A 66 10.13 3.23 -7.66
N TRP A 67 9.52 4.42 -7.64
CA TRP A 67 8.38 4.79 -8.46
C TRP A 67 8.76 5.30 -9.87
N LEU A 68 10.05 5.46 -10.19
CA LEU A 68 10.47 5.94 -11.51
C LEU A 68 10.05 5.00 -12.66
N PRO A 69 10.22 3.66 -12.58
CA PRO A 69 9.72 2.76 -13.60
C PRO A 69 8.19 2.81 -13.74
N TYR A 70 7.48 2.86 -12.62
CA TYR A 70 6.02 2.99 -12.59
C TYR A 70 5.55 4.23 -13.37
N ARG A 71 6.16 5.39 -13.12
CA ARG A 71 5.86 6.66 -13.79
C ARG A 71 6.18 6.66 -15.28
N ARG A 72 7.19 5.90 -15.71
CA ARG A 72 7.57 5.81 -17.13
C ARG A 72 6.67 4.88 -17.92
N CYS A 73 6.14 3.85 -17.27
CA CYS A 73 5.31 2.83 -17.91
C CYS A 73 3.82 3.21 -17.96
N LEU A 74 3.34 4.01 -17.02
CA LEU A 74 1.93 4.34 -16.92
C LEU A 74 1.66 5.78 -17.39
N GLN A 75 0.67 5.92 -18.26
CA GLN A 75 0.16 7.23 -18.64
C GLN A 75 -0.65 7.82 -17.50
N HIS A 76 -0.41 9.09 -17.21
CA HIS A 76 -1.19 9.84 -16.22
C HIS A 76 -2.69 9.79 -16.54
N ARG A 77 -3.51 9.56 -15.52
CA ARG A 77 -4.97 9.41 -15.63
C ARG A 77 -5.45 8.23 -16.48
N SER A 78 -4.58 7.25 -16.73
CA SER A 78 -5.01 6.01 -17.34
C SER A 78 -5.89 5.20 -16.37
N PHE A 79 -6.70 4.31 -16.92
CA PHE A 79 -7.45 3.33 -16.11
C PHE A 79 -6.54 2.48 -15.20
N TRP A 80 -5.31 2.23 -15.64
CA TRP A 80 -4.31 1.45 -14.90
C TRP A 80 -3.72 2.20 -13.71
N SER A 81 -3.65 3.54 -13.77
CA SER A 81 -3.11 4.34 -12.65
C SER A 81 -4.19 4.88 -11.71
N HIS A 82 -5.39 5.22 -12.24
CA HIS A 82 -6.46 5.88 -11.50
C HIS A 82 -7.77 5.07 -11.46
N GLY A 83 -7.85 3.94 -12.17
CA GLY A 83 -9.06 3.11 -12.15
C GLY A 83 -9.34 2.58 -10.74
N PRO A 84 -10.59 2.66 -10.26
CA PRO A 84 -10.98 2.08 -8.99
C PRO A 84 -10.57 0.60 -8.92
N ILE A 85 -10.06 0.17 -7.77
CA ILE A 85 -9.53 -1.18 -7.51
C ILE A 85 -8.29 -1.51 -8.34
N VAL A 86 -8.31 -1.32 -9.66
CA VAL A 86 -7.22 -1.68 -10.57
C VAL A 86 -5.96 -0.87 -10.27
N GLY A 87 -6.08 0.44 -10.11
CA GLY A 87 -4.96 1.32 -9.79
C GLY A 87 -4.31 0.96 -8.45
N THR A 88 -5.14 0.74 -7.43
CA THR A 88 -4.64 0.35 -6.08
C THR A 88 -4.01 -1.04 -6.12
N ALA A 89 -4.65 -2.03 -6.76
CA ALA A 89 -4.10 -3.37 -6.91
C ALA A 89 -2.75 -3.35 -7.64
N LEU A 90 -2.64 -2.59 -8.74
CA LEU A 90 -1.40 -2.47 -9.49
C LEU A 90 -0.27 -1.85 -8.65
N ARG A 91 -0.56 -0.81 -7.86
CA ARG A 91 0.43 -0.22 -6.95
C ARG A 91 0.87 -1.18 -5.86
N VAL A 92 -0.07 -1.92 -5.26
CA VAL A 92 0.24 -2.95 -4.25
C VAL A 92 1.11 -4.05 -4.84
N LEU A 93 0.75 -4.58 -6.01
CA LEU A 93 1.55 -5.58 -6.72
C LEU A 93 2.94 -5.05 -7.08
N TYR A 94 3.02 -3.83 -7.60
CA TYR A 94 4.28 -3.20 -7.96
C TYR A 94 5.21 -3.05 -6.75
N LEU A 95 4.69 -2.54 -5.63
CA LEU A 95 5.47 -2.41 -4.40
C LEU A 95 5.86 -3.79 -3.83
N GLY A 96 4.95 -4.76 -3.90
CA GLY A 96 5.21 -6.16 -3.51
C GLY A 96 6.35 -6.78 -4.31
N LEU A 97 6.41 -6.53 -5.63
CA LEU A 97 7.52 -6.98 -6.48
C LEU A 97 8.86 -6.36 -6.07
N TRP A 98 8.87 -5.07 -5.71
CA TRP A 98 10.08 -4.43 -5.18
C TRP A 98 10.53 -5.04 -3.85
N VAL A 99 9.59 -5.23 -2.92
CA VAL A 99 9.87 -5.86 -1.62
C VAL A 99 10.40 -7.28 -1.82
N ALA A 100 9.79 -8.08 -2.70
CA ALA A 100 10.27 -9.41 -3.03
C ALA A 100 11.63 -9.38 -3.73
N GLY A 101 11.80 -8.49 -4.72
CA GLY A 101 13.02 -8.37 -5.52
C GLY A 101 14.26 -7.96 -4.70
N VAL A 102 14.08 -7.21 -3.63
CA VAL A 102 15.17 -6.84 -2.71
C VAL A 102 15.23 -7.79 -1.51
N GLY A 103 14.08 -8.16 -0.97
CA GLY A 103 13.97 -8.97 0.24
C GLY A 103 14.44 -10.42 0.05
N LEU A 104 14.07 -11.06 -1.06
CA LEU A 104 14.49 -12.45 -1.31
C LEU A 104 16.00 -12.60 -1.50
N PRO A 105 16.69 -11.79 -2.33
CA PRO A 105 18.15 -11.83 -2.41
C PRO A 105 18.82 -11.46 -1.10
N GLY A 106 18.30 -10.47 -0.36
CA GLY A 106 18.80 -10.09 0.95
C GLY A 106 18.67 -11.22 1.97
N ALA A 107 17.53 -11.90 2.00
CA ALA A 107 17.31 -13.06 2.85
C ALA A 107 18.23 -14.23 2.50
N TRP A 108 18.42 -14.50 1.21
CA TRP A 108 19.35 -15.51 0.74
C TRP A 108 20.81 -15.19 1.16
N LEU A 109 21.24 -13.94 0.93
CA LEU A 109 22.58 -13.49 1.32
C LEU A 109 22.80 -13.59 2.83
N GLY A 110 21.84 -13.14 3.64
CA GLY A 110 21.91 -13.25 5.10
C GLY A 110 22.03 -14.70 5.57
N SER A 111 21.38 -15.64 4.88
CA SER A 111 21.55 -17.07 5.17
C SER A 111 22.95 -17.57 4.82
N ARG A 112 23.56 -17.06 3.75
CA ARG A 112 24.95 -17.38 3.39
C ARG A 112 25.96 -16.84 4.41
N LEU A 113 25.64 -15.71 5.02
CA LEU A 113 26.43 -15.10 6.09
C LEU A 113 26.20 -15.74 7.46
N GLY A 114 25.33 -16.74 7.55
CA GLY A 114 25.05 -17.47 8.80
C GLY A 114 24.10 -16.74 9.76
N TRP A 115 23.46 -15.66 9.35
CA TRP A 115 22.54 -14.90 10.20
C TRP A 115 21.24 -15.65 10.50
N TRP A 116 20.76 -16.51 9.53
CA TRP A 116 19.60 -17.39 9.68
C TRP A 116 19.65 -18.53 8.66
N GLN A 117 18.73 -19.52 8.82
CA GLN A 117 18.59 -20.61 7.87
C GLN A 117 17.56 -20.24 6.79
N TRP A 118 17.98 -20.25 5.54
CA TRP A 118 17.08 -20.06 4.39
C TRP A 118 16.26 -21.33 4.16
N ARG A 119 14.96 -21.26 4.48
CA ARG A 119 14.00 -22.36 4.29
C ARG A 119 12.80 -21.84 3.48
N PRO A 120 12.89 -21.75 2.16
CA PRO A 120 11.85 -21.11 1.32
C PRO A 120 10.47 -21.78 1.45
N TRP A 121 10.40 -23.10 1.67
CA TRP A 121 9.13 -23.80 1.92
C TRP A 121 8.45 -23.38 3.22
N ALA A 122 9.20 -23.11 4.28
CA ALA A 122 8.65 -22.64 5.54
C ALA A 122 8.05 -21.24 5.37
N TRP A 123 8.74 -20.33 4.68
CA TRP A 123 8.22 -19.00 4.35
C TRP A 123 6.94 -19.07 3.55
N ARG A 124 6.86 -19.93 2.53
CA ARG A 124 5.64 -20.13 1.75
C ARG A 124 4.47 -20.55 2.62
N ASN A 125 4.69 -21.52 3.53
CA ASN A 125 3.64 -22.00 4.41
C ASN A 125 3.19 -20.95 5.41
N HIS A 126 4.13 -20.19 6.00
CA HIS A 126 3.80 -19.07 6.89
C HIS A 126 3.03 -17.95 6.18
N LEU A 127 3.42 -17.61 4.96
CA LEU A 127 2.69 -16.62 4.15
C LEU A 127 1.27 -17.11 3.84
N TRP A 128 1.12 -18.37 3.43
CA TRP A 128 -0.18 -18.94 3.12
C TRP A 128 -1.10 -18.97 4.33
N GLN A 129 -0.60 -19.48 5.47
CA GLN A 129 -1.34 -19.47 6.73
C GLN A 129 -1.67 -18.05 7.19
N GLY A 130 -0.73 -17.12 7.10
CA GLY A 130 -0.96 -15.71 7.44
C GLY A 130 -2.03 -15.05 6.57
N LEU A 131 -2.02 -15.30 5.26
CA LEU A 131 -3.04 -14.78 4.34
C LEU A 131 -4.43 -15.31 4.70
N HIS A 132 -4.55 -16.61 4.98
CA HIS A 132 -5.83 -17.19 5.38
C HIS A 132 -6.30 -16.72 6.76
N ALA A 133 -5.40 -16.68 7.74
CA ALA A 133 -5.73 -16.25 9.10
C ALA A 133 -6.16 -14.78 9.18
N HIS A 134 -5.65 -13.93 8.25
CA HIS A 134 -5.92 -12.50 8.24
C HIS A 134 -6.68 -12.02 7.01
N ALA A 135 -7.33 -12.92 6.27
CA ALA A 135 -8.02 -12.59 5.03
C ALA A 135 -9.05 -11.46 5.19
N GLU A 136 -9.85 -11.50 6.24
CA GLU A 136 -10.82 -10.45 6.56
C GLU A 136 -10.14 -9.12 6.83
N THR A 137 -9.09 -9.09 7.66
CA THR A 137 -8.32 -7.87 7.95
C THR A 137 -7.68 -7.31 6.69
N LEU A 138 -7.18 -8.17 5.80
CA LEU A 138 -6.60 -7.75 4.52
C LEU A 138 -7.64 -7.13 3.59
N LEU A 139 -8.87 -7.65 3.58
CA LEU A 139 -9.98 -7.02 2.84
C LEU A 139 -10.30 -5.64 3.39
N TRP A 140 -10.38 -5.49 4.72
CA TRP A 140 -10.58 -4.19 5.35
C TRP A 140 -9.45 -3.20 5.03
N VAL A 141 -8.20 -3.63 5.09
CA VAL A 141 -7.03 -2.82 4.69
C VAL A 141 -7.12 -2.43 3.21
N GLY A 142 -7.48 -3.37 2.34
CA GLY A 142 -7.68 -3.10 0.92
C GLY A 142 -8.74 -2.03 0.66
N MET A 143 -9.86 -2.08 1.38
CA MET A 143 -10.90 -1.04 1.33
C MET A 143 -10.36 0.32 1.79
N GLY A 144 -9.58 0.36 2.87
CA GLY A 144 -8.96 1.59 3.36
C GLY A 144 -7.98 2.19 2.35
N LEU A 145 -7.15 1.35 1.71
CA LEU A 145 -6.24 1.78 0.65
C LEU A 145 -6.99 2.35 -0.55
N GLU A 146 -8.06 1.70 -0.96
CA GLU A 146 -8.87 2.14 -2.09
C GLU A 146 -9.54 3.49 -1.80
N LEU A 147 -10.25 3.60 -0.69
CA LEU A 147 -10.93 4.84 -0.29
C LEU A 147 -9.96 6.02 -0.16
N GLY A 148 -8.74 5.78 0.34
CA GLY A 148 -7.73 6.84 0.46
C GLY A 148 -7.10 7.22 -0.89
N SER A 149 -7.16 6.36 -1.90
CA SER A 149 -6.56 6.60 -3.22
C SER A 149 -7.48 7.38 -4.17
N LEU A 150 -8.77 7.44 -3.89
CA LEU A 150 -9.78 8.18 -4.64
C LEU A 150 -9.74 9.67 -4.33
#